data_44671e6a7bf12d7f3d478179f49c91e9
#
_entry.id   44671e6a7bf12d7f3d478179f49c91e9
#
_cell.length_a   1.000
_cell.length_b   1.000
_cell.length_c   1.000
_cell.angle_alpha   90.00
_cell.angle_beta   90.00
_cell.angle_gamma   90.00
#
_symmetry.space_group_name_H-M   'P 1'
#
loop_
_entity.id
_entity.type
_entity.pdbx_description
1 polymer ?
#
loop_
_entity_poly.entity_id
_entity_poly.type
_entity_poly.pdbx_seq_one_letter_code
_entity_poly.pdbx_strand_id
1 'polypeptide(L)'
;NYTLIGFAGDLNKMKPLYNHLQKEFPNFYDWDVNKVRDESYKFLKENQSDTIGEMHFLIAGFDENKEPHLYTIVNRNGNTWKANLSSARSVYIGDLTCGFKLDKNEENFDVVIKSMKNCIIECSKVNPTVNSEITQLNLRLE
;
A
#
# COMPACT_ATOMS: atom_id res chain seq x y z
N ASN A 1 14.57 3.23 10.28
CA ASN A 1 13.27 3.54 9.66
C ASN A 1 12.72 2.28 9.01
N TYR A 2 11.49 1.91 9.32
CA TYR A 2 10.82 0.79 8.67
C TYR A 2 9.80 1.33 7.67
N THR A 3 9.74 0.70 6.49
CA THR A 3 8.71 0.97 5.50
C THR A 3 7.88 -0.28 5.30
N LEU A 4 6.57 -0.15 5.39
CA LEU A 4 5.61 -1.20 5.07
C LEU A 4 5.18 -1.06 3.62
N ILE A 5 5.12 -2.19 2.92
CA ILE A 5 4.58 -2.26 1.56
C ILE A 5 3.42 -3.26 1.57
N GLY A 6 2.23 -2.75 1.29
CA GLY A 6 1.05 -3.55 1.00
C GLY A 6 0.81 -3.61 -0.50
N PHE A 7 0.15 -4.66 -0.97
CA PHE A 7 -0.25 -4.73 -2.36
C PHE A 7 -1.58 -5.45 -2.53
N ALA A 8 -2.26 -5.14 -3.63
CA ALA A 8 -3.40 -5.88 -4.14
C ALA A 8 -3.18 -6.17 -5.63
N GLY A 9 -3.36 -7.42 -6.04
CA GLY A 9 -3.12 -7.89 -7.39
C GLY A 9 -2.35 -9.21 -7.42
N ASP A 10 -1.67 -9.48 -8.53
CA ASP A 10 -0.93 -10.73 -8.74
C ASP A 10 0.40 -10.77 -7.96
N LEU A 11 0.53 -11.75 -7.07
CA LEU A 11 1.75 -11.97 -6.28
C LEU A 11 3.00 -12.18 -7.15
N ASN A 12 2.86 -12.79 -8.32
CA ASN A 12 3.98 -13.02 -9.21
C ASN A 12 4.53 -11.70 -9.80
N LYS A 13 3.70 -10.67 -9.88
CA LYS A 13 4.10 -9.33 -10.30
C LYS A 13 4.73 -8.53 -9.15
N MET A 14 4.34 -8.81 -7.92
CA MET A 14 4.91 -8.17 -6.73
C MET A 14 6.33 -8.67 -6.42
N LYS A 15 6.61 -9.95 -6.61
CA LYS A 15 7.93 -10.55 -6.29
C LYS A 15 9.12 -9.84 -6.96
N PRO A 16 9.08 -9.48 -8.26
CA PRO A 16 10.18 -8.74 -8.89
C PRO A 16 10.46 -7.40 -8.23
N LEU A 17 9.41 -6.64 -7.87
CA LEU A 17 9.58 -5.38 -7.13
C LEU A 17 10.20 -5.61 -5.77
N TYR A 18 9.72 -6.60 -5.02
CA TYR A 18 10.27 -6.91 -3.70
C TYR A 18 11.76 -7.28 -3.77
N ASN A 19 12.13 -8.14 -4.72
CA ASN A 19 13.53 -8.54 -4.94
C ASN A 19 14.41 -7.34 -5.35
N HIS A 20 13.88 -6.45 -6.17
CA HIS A 20 14.56 -5.22 -6.56
C HIS A 20 14.82 -4.33 -5.34
N LEU A 21 13.79 -4.07 -4.52
CA LEU A 21 13.92 -3.25 -3.33
C LEU A 21 14.89 -3.83 -2.30
N GLN A 22 14.89 -5.15 -2.10
CA GLN A 22 15.87 -5.79 -1.22
C GLN A 22 17.31 -5.62 -1.69
N LYS A 23 17.51 -5.56 -3.01
CA LYS A 23 18.84 -5.34 -3.60
C LYS A 23 19.30 -3.88 -3.48
N GLU A 24 18.39 -2.93 -3.73
CA GLU A 24 18.67 -1.49 -3.63
C GLU A 24 18.83 -1.03 -2.16
N PHE A 25 18.07 -1.63 -1.25
CA PHE A 25 18.06 -1.31 0.18
C PHE A 25 18.39 -2.54 1.02
N PRO A 26 19.66 -3.00 1.03
CA PRO A 26 20.03 -4.23 1.73
C PRO A 26 19.88 -4.15 3.25
N ASN A 27 19.89 -2.94 3.82
CA ASN A 27 19.66 -2.71 5.24
C ASN A 27 18.24 -2.21 5.47
N PHE A 28 17.41 -2.97 6.18
CA PHE A 28 16.03 -2.59 6.50
C PHE A 28 15.92 -1.27 7.28
N TYR A 29 16.98 -0.86 7.97
CA TYR A 29 17.02 0.42 8.70
C TYR A 29 17.15 1.66 7.80
N ASP A 30 17.52 1.47 6.53
CA ASP A 30 17.70 2.55 5.56
C ASP A 30 16.46 2.77 4.68
N TRP A 31 15.37 2.08 4.96
CA TRP A 31 14.15 2.15 4.18
C TRP A 31 13.35 3.43 4.51
N ASP A 32 13.88 4.56 4.05
CA ASP A 32 13.13 5.81 4.01
C ASP A 32 11.93 5.68 3.07
N VAL A 33 10.76 6.08 3.55
CA VAL A 33 9.50 5.88 2.82
C VAL A 33 9.48 6.59 1.47
N ASN A 34 10.10 7.77 1.37
CA ASN A 34 10.15 8.53 0.12
C ASN A 34 11.07 7.84 -0.89
N LYS A 35 12.22 7.36 -0.46
CA LYS A 35 13.18 6.62 -1.30
C LYS A 35 12.56 5.32 -1.80
N VAL A 36 11.88 4.57 -0.92
CA VAL A 36 11.19 3.33 -1.31
C VAL A 36 10.06 3.60 -2.30
N ARG A 37 9.27 4.66 -2.09
CA ARG A 37 8.23 5.09 -3.04
C ARG A 37 8.82 5.39 -4.42
N ASP A 38 9.85 6.22 -4.47
CA ASP A 38 10.42 6.70 -5.73
C ASP A 38 11.08 5.56 -6.52
N GLU A 39 11.82 4.69 -5.83
CA GLU A 39 12.45 3.52 -6.44
C GLU A 39 11.41 2.50 -6.91
N SER A 40 10.36 2.25 -6.11
CA SER A 40 9.25 1.39 -6.50
C SER A 40 8.55 1.91 -7.76
N TYR A 41 8.27 3.20 -7.80
CA TYR A 41 7.61 3.82 -8.97
C TYR A 41 8.47 3.72 -10.23
N LYS A 42 9.76 4.03 -10.10
CA LYS A 42 10.73 3.94 -11.20
C LYS A 42 10.78 2.51 -11.76
N PHE A 43 11.00 1.53 -10.88
CA PHE A 43 11.06 0.12 -11.27
C PHE A 43 9.79 -0.34 -11.99
N LEU A 44 8.62 -0.04 -11.42
CA LEU A 44 7.33 -0.44 -12.01
C LEU A 44 7.10 0.22 -13.36
N LYS A 45 7.49 1.48 -13.51
CA LYS A 45 7.37 2.21 -14.78
C LYS A 45 8.28 1.66 -15.86
N GLU A 46 9.51 1.29 -15.52
CA GLU A 46 10.49 0.72 -16.44
C GLU A 46 10.11 -0.70 -16.89
N ASN A 47 9.34 -1.43 -16.08
CA ASN A 47 8.90 -2.81 -16.33
C ASN A 47 7.41 -2.92 -16.69
N GLN A 48 6.84 -1.92 -17.34
CA GLN A 48 5.40 -1.86 -17.66
C GLN A 48 4.90 -2.97 -18.58
N SER A 49 5.73 -3.43 -19.51
CA SER A 49 5.35 -4.39 -20.57
C SER A 49 4.79 -5.71 -20.05
N ASP A 50 5.12 -6.07 -18.80
CA ASP A 50 4.75 -7.34 -18.19
C ASP A 50 3.52 -7.24 -17.29
N THR A 51 2.88 -6.07 -17.23
CA THR A 51 1.76 -5.85 -16.29
C THR A 51 0.43 -6.09 -16.97
N ILE A 52 -0.21 -7.20 -16.66
CA ILE A 52 -1.58 -7.52 -17.07
C ILE A 52 -2.48 -7.36 -15.84
N GLY A 53 -3.52 -6.52 -15.96
CA GLY A 53 -4.51 -6.29 -14.91
C GLY A 53 -4.19 -5.10 -13.99
N GLU A 54 -5.09 -4.87 -13.04
CA GLU A 54 -4.92 -3.82 -12.05
C GLU A 54 -4.00 -4.29 -10.92
N MET A 55 -3.05 -3.44 -10.56
CA MET A 55 -2.21 -3.63 -9.39
C MET A 55 -2.13 -2.35 -8.58
N HIS A 56 -2.20 -2.50 -7.27
CA HIS A 56 -2.13 -1.40 -6.33
C HIS A 56 -1.08 -1.70 -5.28
N PHE A 57 -0.21 -0.73 -5.02
CA PHE A 57 0.76 -0.76 -3.93
C PHE A 57 0.45 0.35 -2.93
N LEU A 58 0.57 0.02 -1.67
CA LEU A 58 0.51 0.94 -0.55
C LEU A 58 1.87 0.97 0.11
N ILE A 59 2.42 2.15 0.33
CA ILE A 59 3.73 2.34 0.95
C ILE A 59 3.55 3.26 2.14
N ALA A 60 3.87 2.78 3.33
CA ALA A 60 3.73 3.50 4.58
C ALA A 60 5.02 3.44 5.38
N GLY A 61 5.42 4.55 5.96
CA GLY A 61 6.64 4.61 6.76
C GLY A 61 6.97 6.01 7.22
N PHE A 62 8.20 6.17 7.67
CA PHE A 62 8.73 7.45 8.10
C PHE A 62 9.86 7.89 7.17
N ASP A 63 9.94 9.19 6.92
CA ASP A 63 11.05 9.79 6.21
C ASP A 63 12.27 10.01 7.14
N GLU A 64 13.33 10.59 6.60
CA GLU A 64 14.55 10.89 7.35
C GLU A 64 14.35 11.93 8.46
N ASN A 65 13.28 12.74 8.40
CA ASN A 65 12.87 13.68 9.44
C ASN A 65 11.94 13.04 10.47
N LYS A 66 11.67 11.73 10.37
CA LYS A 66 10.72 10.98 11.20
C LYS A 66 9.26 11.39 11.02
N GLU A 67 8.93 12.02 9.90
CA GLU A 67 7.56 12.34 9.56
C GLU A 67 6.86 11.13 8.92
N PRO A 68 5.62 10.79 9.34
CA PRO A 68 4.89 9.66 8.79
C PRO A 68 4.30 10.00 7.42
N HIS A 69 4.42 9.05 6.49
CA HIS A 69 3.86 9.18 5.14
C HIS A 69 3.13 7.91 4.72
N LEU A 70 2.11 8.11 3.90
CA LEU A 70 1.30 7.04 3.32
C LEU A 70 1.06 7.34 1.84
N TYR A 71 1.57 6.49 0.97
CA TYR A 71 1.52 6.65 -0.48
C TYR A 71 0.84 5.47 -1.17
N THR A 72 0.36 5.71 -2.38
CA THR A 72 -0.10 4.65 -3.27
C THR A 72 0.58 4.74 -4.62
N ILE A 73 0.86 3.58 -5.21
CA ILE A 73 1.25 3.44 -6.61
C ILE A 73 0.25 2.49 -7.24
N VAL A 74 -0.38 2.91 -8.32
CA VAL A 74 -1.45 2.15 -8.96
C VAL A 74 -1.20 2.00 -10.45
N ASN A 75 -1.54 0.82 -10.98
CA ASN A 75 -1.69 0.59 -12.40
C ASN A 75 -3.15 0.21 -12.65
N ARG A 76 -3.83 0.97 -13.47
CA ARG A 76 -5.20 0.68 -13.90
C ARG A 76 -5.22 0.30 -15.37
N ASN A 77 -5.85 -0.83 -15.66
CA ASN A 77 -6.03 -1.33 -17.03
C ASN A 77 -4.73 -1.62 -17.80
N GLY A 78 -3.66 -1.96 -17.09
CA GLY A 78 -2.39 -2.36 -17.69
C GLY A 78 -1.59 -1.25 -18.39
N ASN A 79 -2.05 0.02 -18.35
CA ASN A 79 -1.52 1.04 -19.24
C ASN A 79 -0.41 1.91 -18.64
N THR A 80 -0.57 2.43 -17.44
CA THR A 80 0.46 3.30 -16.85
C THR A 80 0.44 3.25 -15.34
N TRP A 81 1.63 3.22 -14.74
CA TRP A 81 1.80 3.40 -13.31
C TRP A 81 1.64 4.87 -12.93
N LYS A 82 0.87 5.11 -11.89
CA LYS A 82 0.69 6.43 -11.29
C LYS A 82 1.03 6.36 -9.81
N ALA A 83 1.94 7.22 -9.37
CA ALA A 83 2.26 7.38 -7.97
C ALA A 83 1.51 8.58 -7.40
N ASN A 84 0.91 8.42 -6.23
CA ASN A 84 0.43 9.55 -5.45
C ASN A 84 1.60 10.08 -4.62
N LEU A 85 2.08 11.27 -4.96
CA LEU A 85 3.21 11.91 -4.29
C LEU A 85 2.81 12.71 -3.05
N SER A 86 1.50 12.95 -2.87
CA SER A 86 1.00 13.58 -1.66
C SER A 86 0.69 12.51 -0.62
N SER A 87 1.20 12.69 0.60
CA SER A 87 0.88 11.80 1.72
C SER A 87 -0.61 11.86 2.03
N ALA A 88 -1.24 10.70 2.12
CA ALA A 88 -2.63 10.57 2.50
C ALA A 88 -2.76 10.27 4.01
N ARG A 89 -3.86 10.71 4.63
CA ARG A 89 -4.18 10.35 6.02
C ARG A 89 -4.61 8.89 6.14
N SER A 90 -5.31 8.40 5.14
CA SER A 90 -5.76 7.01 5.06
C SER A 90 -5.91 6.59 3.61
N VAL A 91 -5.53 5.37 3.34
CA VAL A 91 -5.65 4.77 2.01
C VAL A 91 -6.05 3.32 2.18
N TYR A 92 -6.77 2.80 1.22
CA TYR A 92 -6.92 1.37 1.07
C TYR A 92 -6.71 0.95 -0.39
N ILE A 93 -6.38 -0.30 -0.59
CA ILE A 93 -6.11 -0.89 -1.89
C ILE A 93 -6.89 -2.19 -2.04
N GLY A 94 -7.24 -2.54 -3.26
CA GLY A 94 -8.01 -3.73 -3.58
C GLY A 94 -9.39 -3.42 -4.14
N ASP A 95 -10.27 -4.41 -4.11
CA ASP A 95 -11.63 -4.28 -4.62
C ASP A 95 -12.55 -3.58 -3.61
N LEU A 96 -13.27 -2.58 -4.08
CA LEU A 96 -14.11 -1.67 -3.32
C LEU A 96 -15.61 -1.88 -3.52
N THR A 97 -16.02 -3.02 -4.00
CA THR A 97 -17.43 -3.31 -4.28
C THR A 97 -18.37 -3.12 -3.09
N CYS A 98 -17.82 -3.13 -1.86
CA CYS A 98 -18.60 -2.94 -0.65
C CYS A 98 -18.78 -1.48 -0.20
N GLY A 99 -18.23 -0.51 -0.94
CA GLY A 99 -18.55 0.92 -0.74
C GLY A 99 -18.10 1.51 0.60
N PHE A 100 -16.93 1.11 1.11
CA PHE A 100 -16.40 1.68 2.35
C PHE A 100 -16.18 3.19 2.26
N LYS A 101 -16.69 3.90 3.26
CA LYS A 101 -16.44 5.32 3.45
C LYS A 101 -15.82 5.53 4.83
N LEU A 102 -14.56 5.91 4.86
CA LEU A 102 -13.95 6.39 6.09
C LEU A 102 -14.46 7.81 6.36
N ASP A 103 -14.90 8.08 7.59
CA ASP A 103 -15.14 9.45 8.01
C ASP A 103 -13.79 10.18 8.06
N LYS A 104 -13.61 11.14 7.17
CA LYS A 104 -12.35 11.91 7.05
C LYS A 104 -12.09 12.80 8.26
N ASN A 105 -13.11 13.05 9.08
CA ASN A 105 -13.03 13.88 10.29
C ASN A 105 -12.87 13.04 11.56
N GLU A 106 -12.93 11.71 11.47
CA GLU A 106 -12.73 10.85 12.63
C GLU A 106 -11.27 10.91 13.09
N GLU A 107 -11.05 11.37 14.31
CA GLU A 107 -9.73 11.51 14.94
C GLU A 107 -9.41 10.37 15.90
N ASN A 108 -10.41 9.61 16.31
CA ASN A 108 -10.22 8.47 17.20
C ASN A 108 -9.68 7.28 16.41
N PHE A 109 -8.41 6.94 16.68
CA PHE A 109 -7.70 5.88 15.98
C PHE A 109 -8.37 4.51 16.13
N ASP A 110 -8.92 4.19 17.30
CA ASP A 110 -9.60 2.90 17.53
C ASP A 110 -10.89 2.79 16.74
N VAL A 111 -11.62 3.91 16.57
CA VAL A 111 -12.82 3.97 15.73
C VAL A 111 -12.45 3.76 14.26
N VAL A 112 -11.37 4.40 13.81
CA VAL A 112 -10.85 4.23 12.43
C VAL A 112 -10.49 2.77 12.19
N ILE A 113 -9.69 2.15 13.06
CA ILE A 113 -9.29 0.74 12.92
C ILE A 113 -10.51 -0.19 12.91
N LYS A 114 -11.46 0.02 13.81
CA LYS A 114 -12.69 -0.80 13.87
C LYS A 114 -13.49 -0.67 12.57
N SER A 115 -13.61 0.53 12.04
CA SER A 115 -14.31 0.78 10.78
C SER A 115 -13.63 0.09 9.60
N MET A 116 -12.29 0.14 9.53
CA MET A 116 -11.51 -0.54 8.50
C MET A 116 -11.67 -2.07 8.58
N LYS A 117 -11.59 -2.65 9.78
CA LYS A 117 -11.82 -4.10 10.00
C LYS A 117 -13.22 -4.53 9.58
N ASN A 118 -14.23 -3.78 9.98
CA ASN A 118 -15.61 -4.06 9.61
C ASN A 118 -15.79 -4.01 8.09
N CYS A 119 -15.17 -3.05 7.41
CA CYS A 119 -15.21 -2.98 5.96
C CYS A 119 -14.67 -4.26 5.30
N ILE A 120 -13.52 -4.75 5.74
CA ILE A 120 -12.92 -5.99 5.18
C ILE A 120 -13.88 -7.16 5.39
N ILE A 121 -14.47 -7.28 6.58
CA ILE A 121 -15.43 -8.35 6.90
C ILE A 121 -16.67 -8.26 6.00
N GLU A 122 -17.24 -7.07 5.83
CA GLU A 122 -18.42 -6.90 4.97
C GLU A 122 -18.09 -7.16 3.49
N CYS A 123 -16.92 -6.71 3.03
CA CYS A 123 -16.46 -7.04 1.67
C CYS A 123 -16.30 -8.54 1.46
N SER A 124 -15.77 -9.27 2.42
CA SER A 124 -15.57 -10.72 2.30
C SER A 124 -16.86 -11.52 2.18
N LYS A 125 -17.98 -10.98 2.65
CA LYS A 125 -19.31 -11.62 2.51
C LYS A 125 -19.86 -11.57 1.10
N VAL A 126 -19.47 -10.57 0.32
CA VAL A 126 -20.01 -10.32 -1.03
C VAL A 126 -18.99 -10.54 -2.14
N ASN A 127 -17.71 -10.52 -1.81
CA ASN A 127 -16.64 -10.73 -2.77
C ASN A 127 -15.72 -11.90 -2.33
N PRO A 128 -15.76 -13.04 -3.04
CA PRO A 128 -14.97 -14.22 -2.67
C PRO A 128 -13.46 -14.04 -2.82
N THR A 129 -13.00 -12.97 -3.47
CA THR A 129 -11.57 -12.65 -3.57
C THR A 129 -11.03 -11.89 -2.36
N VAL A 130 -11.92 -11.43 -1.45
CA VAL A 130 -11.55 -10.76 -0.21
C VAL A 130 -11.59 -11.75 0.94
N ASN A 131 -10.44 -11.96 1.59
CA ASN A 131 -10.34 -12.77 2.78
C ASN A 131 -10.82 -12.00 4.02
N SER A 132 -11.53 -12.66 4.94
CA SER A 132 -11.94 -12.11 6.23
C SER A 132 -10.82 -12.16 7.30
N GLU A 133 -9.70 -12.83 7.03
CA GLU A 133 -8.54 -12.80 7.91
C GLU A 133 -7.86 -11.44 7.86
N ILE A 134 -7.69 -10.83 9.02
CA ILE A 134 -7.16 -9.47 9.15
C ILE A 134 -5.84 -9.51 9.93
N THR A 135 -4.79 -9.02 9.29
CA THR A 135 -3.52 -8.74 9.95
C THR A 135 -3.39 -7.22 10.15
N GLN A 136 -3.15 -6.82 11.38
CA GLN A 136 -2.87 -5.44 11.73
C GLN A 136 -1.38 -5.26 12.02
N LEU A 137 -0.73 -4.34 11.31
CA LEU A 137 0.65 -3.93 11.55
C LEU A 137 0.67 -2.47 12.00
N ASN A 138 1.44 -2.20 13.05
CA ASN A 138 1.62 -0.85 13.58
C ASN A 138 3.09 -0.46 13.47
N LEU A 139 3.37 0.67 12.81
CA LEU A 139 4.66 1.33 12.84
C LEU A 139 4.62 2.45 13.88
N ARG A 140 5.61 2.47 14.77
CA ARG A 140 5.78 3.54 15.76
C ARG A 140 7.24 3.95 15.77
N LEU A 141 7.47 5.23 15.97
CA LEU A 141 8.78 5.74 16.35
C LEU A 141 9.04 5.37 17.81
N GLU A 142 10.21 4.87 18.07
CA GLU A 142 10.73 4.68 19.43
C GLU A 142 11.24 6.00 20.03
#